data_63edee242a651e142db2a48185b9b78e
#
_entry.id   63edee242a651e142db2a48185b9b78e
#
_cell.length_a   1.000
_cell.length_b   1.000
_cell.length_c   1.000
_cell.angle_alpha   90.00
_cell.angle_beta   90.00
_cell.angle_gamma   90.00
#
_symmetry.space_group_name_H-M   'P 1'
#
loop_
_entity.id
_entity.type
_entity.pdbx_description
1 polymer ?
#
loop_
_entity_poly.entity_id
_entity_poly.type
_entity_poly.pdbx_seq_one_letter_code
_entity_poly.pdbx_strand_id
1 'polypeptide(L)'
;MIEVKCEYQIKEDIGFILEAERINDAELAERTKISRTTLDGIVKRGRTTGSVYEKFYSYAYENKYRINSVKEELIKEKYRDVLFHGSRNGLTGVTVSGSRANCDFGEGFYLGETYGQALAFVCENRKSSVYSFRFASSGLKIQRFDCSLEWMLAICYYRGTLGKYGQSSIVRKIVSQVEKSDVVIAPIADNKMFYIMSQFAEGEINADAALHSLSASKLGLQYVIKSEKALERLIPIEKYYLCLPEREDCRRSLIERGYEIDTKLKLAKREFRNGLYIEEILK
;
A
#
# COMPACT_ATOMS: atom_id res chain seq x y z
N MET A 1 -2.84 19.89 7.63
CA MET A 1 -3.46 18.63 8.11
C MET A 1 -4.87 18.52 7.52
N ILE A 2 -5.21 17.38 6.89
CA ILE A 2 -6.57 17.09 6.40
C ILE A 2 -7.25 16.16 7.39
N GLU A 3 -8.48 16.50 7.81
CA GLU A 3 -9.29 15.62 8.65
C GLU A 3 -9.88 14.45 7.83
N VAL A 4 -9.87 13.24 8.39
CA VAL A 4 -10.41 12.04 7.75
C VAL A 4 -11.62 11.55 8.57
N LYS A 5 -12.81 11.77 8.02
CA LYS A 5 -14.10 11.37 8.62
C LYS A 5 -14.77 10.27 7.79
N CYS A 6 -14.09 9.12 7.66
CA CYS A 6 -14.65 7.97 6.96
C CYS A 6 -15.09 6.90 7.95
N GLU A 7 -16.30 6.39 7.76
CA GLU A 7 -16.87 5.27 8.51
C GLU A 7 -16.94 4.01 7.63
N TYR A 8 -17.03 2.84 8.28
CA TYR A 8 -17.32 1.60 7.56
C TYR A 8 -18.77 1.61 7.07
N GLN A 9 -18.99 1.23 5.80
CA GLN A 9 -20.32 1.22 5.16
C GLN A 9 -21.06 -0.12 5.41
N ILE A 10 -21.05 -0.61 6.65
CA ILE A 10 -21.59 -1.94 6.99
C ILE A 10 -23.07 -2.13 6.63
N LYS A 11 -23.87 -1.06 6.66
CA LYS A 11 -25.29 -1.12 6.31
C LYS A 11 -25.46 -1.45 4.82
N GLU A 12 -24.72 -0.76 3.99
CA GLU A 12 -24.69 -0.94 2.54
C GLU A 12 -24.13 -2.32 2.19
N ASP A 13 -23.07 -2.73 2.89
CA ASP A 13 -22.40 -4.04 2.71
C ASP A 13 -23.34 -5.20 3.13
N ILE A 14 -24.17 -5.04 4.17
CA ILE A 14 -25.22 -6.00 4.53
C ILE A 14 -26.27 -6.08 3.41
N GLY A 15 -26.75 -4.94 2.91
CA GLY A 15 -27.69 -4.90 1.79
C GLY A 15 -27.18 -5.64 0.57
N PHE A 16 -25.90 -5.45 0.23
CA PHE A 16 -25.25 -6.17 -0.86
C PHE A 16 -25.27 -7.69 -0.69
N ILE A 17 -24.99 -8.21 0.52
CA ILE A 17 -25.02 -9.66 0.78
C ILE A 17 -26.47 -10.21 0.75
N LEU A 18 -27.44 -9.51 1.32
CA LEU A 18 -28.85 -9.91 1.30
C LEU A 18 -29.36 -10.06 -0.15
N GLU A 19 -29.01 -9.12 -1.00
CA GLU A 19 -29.37 -9.16 -2.43
C GLU A 19 -28.64 -10.27 -3.18
N ALA A 20 -27.32 -10.38 -2.99
CA ALA A 20 -26.50 -11.37 -3.68
C ALA A 20 -26.88 -12.81 -3.33
N GLU A 21 -27.19 -13.09 -2.06
CA GLU A 21 -27.61 -14.42 -1.62
C GLU A 21 -29.13 -14.67 -1.73
N ARG A 22 -29.91 -13.62 -2.00
CA ARG A 22 -31.39 -13.65 -2.03
C ARG A 22 -31.96 -14.16 -0.71
N ILE A 23 -31.42 -13.72 0.40
CA ILE A 23 -31.81 -14.08 1.77
C ILE A 23 -32.37 -12.88 2.52
N ASN A 24 -33.05 -13.15 3.62
CA ASN A 24 -33.56 -12.12 4.54
C ASN A 24 -32.67 -11.94 5.78
N ASP A 25 -32.97 -10.92 6.59
CA ASP A 25 -32.21 -10.59 7.81
C ASP A 25 -32.14 -11.75 8.82
N ALA A 26 -33.18 -12.59 8.91
CA ALA A 26 -33.20 -13.72 9.82
C ALA A 26 -32.23 -14.82 9.41
N GLU A 27 -32.16 -15.11 8.11
CA GLU A 27 -31.22 -16.07 7.53
C GLU A 27 -29.77 -15.55 7.64
N LEU A 28 -29.53 -14.26 7.39
CA LEU A 28 -28.23 -13.65 7.57
C LEU A 28 -27.80 -13.69 9.03
N ALA A 29 -28.71 -13.44 9.97
CA ALA A 29 -28.45 -13.52 11.42
C ALA A 29 -27.96 -14.93 11.82
N GLU A 30 -28.62 -15.98 11.32
CA GLU A 30 -28.25 -17.37 11.56
C GLU A 30 -26.87 -17.70 10.99
N ARG A 31 -26.62 -17.35 9.73
CA ARG A 31 -25.37 -17.64 9.03
C ARG A 31 -24.17 -16.91 9.63
N THR A 32 -24.33 -15.64 9.99
CA THR A 32 -23.25 -14.79 10.57
C THR A 32 -23.09 -14.96 12.08
N LYS A 33 -24.03 -15.65 12.75
CA LYS A 33 -24.13 -15.72 14.22
C LYS A 33 -24.18 -14.31 14.87
N ILE A 34 -24.83 -13.37 14.20
CA ILE A 34 -25.16 -12.02 14.70
C ILE A 34 -26.65 -12.02 15.02
N SER A 35 -27.03 -11.54 16.23
CA SER A 35 -28.46 -11.51 16.60
C SER A 35 -29.25 -10.60 15.65
N ARG A 36 -30.50 -10.96 15.37
CA ARG A 36 -31.39 -10.17 14.53
C ARG A 36 -31.57 -8.74 15.08
N THR A 37 -31.71 -8.58 16.38
CA THR A 37 -31.78 -7.27 17.04
C THR A 37 -30.50 -6.43 16.75
N THR A 38 -29.35 -7.07 16.68
CA THR A 38 -28.10 -6.38 16.34
C THR A 38 -28.09 -5.95 14.87
N LEU A 39 -28.51 -6.82 13.93
CA LEU A 39 -28.63 -6.48 12.51
C LEU A 39 -29.61 -5.31 12.30
N ASP A 40 -30.80 -5.38 12.90
CA ASP A 40 -31.80 -4.28 12.88
C ASP A 40 -31.18 -2.97 13.41
N GLY A 41 -30.38 -3.08 14.46
CA GLY A 41 -29.66 -1.95 15.02
C GLY A 41 -28.63 -1.35 14.09
N ILE A 42 -27.93 -2.17 13.28
CA ILE A 42 -26.97 -1.73 12.27
C ILE A 42 -27.69 -1.01 11.13
N VAL A 43 -28.76 -1.60 10.60
CA VAL A 43 -29.56 -1.01 9.52
C VAL A 43 -30.05 0.38 9.90
N LYS A 44 -30.42 0.59 11.20
CA LYS A 44 -30.89 1.89 11.72
C LYS A 44 -29.72 2.90 11.92
N ARG A 45 -28.58 2.47 12.44
CA ARG A 45 -27.51 3.36 12.92
C ARG A 45 -26.29 3.44 11.98
N GLY A 46 -26.13 2.49 11.03
CA GLY A 46 -24.98 2.41 10.11
C GLY A 46 -23.64 2.01 10.77
N ARG A 47 -23.64 1.64 12.06
CA ARG A 47 -22.42 1.30 12.80
C ARG A 47 -22.67 0.23 13.86
N THR A 48 -21.60 -0.46 14.29
CA THR A 48 -21.65 -1.52 15.29
C THR A 48 -20.31 -1.65 16.04
N THR A 49 -20.10 -2.75 16.77
CA THR A 49 -18.87 -3.06 17.52
C THR A 49 -17.87 -3.84 16.67
N GLY A 50 -16.58 -3.82 17.06
CA GLY A 50 -15.53 -4.54 16.36
C GLY A 50 -15.77 -6.04 16.18
N SER A 51 -16.38 -6.69 17.19
CA SER A 51 -16.69 -8.13 17.12
C SER A 51 -17.79 -8.44 16.09
N VAL A 52 -18.73 -7.54 15.88
CA VAL A 52 -19.81 -7.70 14.89
C VAL A 52 -19.28 -7.42 13.49
N TYR A 53 -18.43 -6.39 13.31
CA TYR A 53 -17.71 -6.19 12.05
C TYR A 53 -16.93 -7.46 11.66
N GLU A 54 -16.16 -8.03 12.61
CA GLU A 54 -15.36 -9.23 12.34
C GLU A 54 -16.24 -10.40 11.89
N LYS A 55 -17.36 -10.68 12.60
CA LYS A 55 -18.28 -11.77 12.22
C LYS A 55 -18.85 -11.59 10.82
N PHE A 56 -19.33 -10.38 10.51
CA PHE A 56 -19.97 -10.11 9.22
C PHE A 56 -18.96 -10.20 8.05
N TYR A 57 -17.83 -9.48 8.15
CA TYR A 57 -16.86 -9.46 7.05
C TYR A 57 -16.11 -10.78 6.89
N SER A 58 -15.87 -11.54 8.00
CA SER A 58 -15.32 -12.90 7.90
C SER A 58 -16.28 -13.83 7.18
N TYR A 59 -17.58 -13.82 7.54
CA TYR A 59 -18.60 -14.59 6.84
C TYR A 59 -18.60 -14.26 5.33
N ALA A 60 -18.68 -12.98 4.99
CA ALA A 60 -18.68 -12.56 3.60
C ALA A 60 -17.43 -13.04 2.84
N TYR A 61 -16.26 -12.88 3.43
CA TYR A 61 -14.98 -13.27 2.82
C TYR A 61 -14.87 -14.78 2.61
N GLU A 62 -15.22 -15.59 3.62
CA GLU A 62 -15.21 -17.06 3.57
C GLU A 62 -16.17 -17.62 2.51
N ASN A 63 -17.31 -16.92 2.30
CA ASN A 63 -18.28 -17.25 1.26
C ASN A 63 -17.97 -16.61 -0.11
N LYS A 64 -16.72 -16.19 -0.34
CA LYS A 64 -16.22 -15.63 -1.61
C LYS A 64 -16.76 -14.25 -1.99
N TYR A 65 -17.49 -13.58 -1.14
CA TYR A 65 -17.87 -12.18 -1.33
C TYR A 65 -16.68 -11.30 -1.01
N ARG A 66 -16.01 -10.84 -2.04
CA ARG A 66 -14.84 -9.96 -1.93
C ARG A 66 -15.29 -8.49 -1.83
N ILE A 67 -16.07 -8.16 -0.79
CA ILE A 67 -16.71 -6.84 -0.63
C ILE A 67 -15.71 -5.70 -0.86
N ASN A 68 -14.52 -5.76 -0.26
CA ASN A 68 -13.53 -4.70 -0.40
C ASN A 68 -13.00 -4.57 -1.83
N SER A 69 -12.85 -5.66 -2.57
CA SER A 69 -12.46 -5.62 -3.99
C SER A 69 -13.57 -5.07 -4.88
N VAL A 70 -14.82 -5.46 -4.63
CA VAL A 70 -15.98 -4.91 -5.35
C VAL A 70 -16.09 -3.41 -5.12
N LYS A 71 -15.90 -2.94 -3.89
CA LYS A 71 -15.91 -1.52 -3.55
C LYS A 71 -14.76 -0.76 -4.23
N GLU A 72 -13.57 -1.37 -4.34
CA GLU A 72 -12.46 -0.81 -5.11
C GLU A 72 -12.85 -0.58 -6.58
N GLU A 73 -13.46 -1.59 -7.22
CA GLU A 73 -13.93 -1.50 -8.60
C GLU A 73 -14.96 -0.38 -8.78
N LEU A 74 -16.00 -0.36 -7.97
CA LEU A 74 -17.07 0.65 -8.01
C LEU A 74 -16.54 2.08 -7.80
N ILE A 75 -15.60 2.27 -6.88
CA ILE A 75 -15.00 3.57 -6.62
C ILE A 75 -14.13 4.02 -7.81
N LYS A 76 -13.38 3.11 -8.43
CA LYS A 76 -12.56 3.41 -9.61
C LYS A 76 -13.38 3.68 -10.87
N GLU A 77 -14.54 3.07 -11.00
CA GLU A 77 -15.51 3.44 -12.05
C GLU A 77 -16.06 4.85 -11.86
N LYS A 78 -16.33 5.23 -10.60
CA LYS A 78 -16.91 6.54 -10.27
C LYS A 78 -15.89 7.68 -10.32
N TYR A 79 -14.62 7.41 -9.96
CA TYR A 79 -13.56 8.42 -9.83
C TYR A 79 -12.30 7.98 -10.60
N ARG A 80 -11.72 8.90 -11.35
CA ARG A 80 -10.58 8.64 -12.23
C ARG A 80 -9.29 8.31 -11.50
N ASP A 81 -9.00 9.02 -10.42
CA ASP A 81 -7.72 8.95 -9.71
C ASP A 81 -7.99 8.60 -8.23
N VAL A 82 -8.09 7.32 -7.96
CA VAL A 82 -8.29 6.77 -6.62
C VAL A 82 -7.02 6.13 -6.11
N LEU A 83 -6.62 6.51 -4.91
CA LEU A 83 -5.45 5.97 -4.21
C LEU A 83 -5.86 5.40 -2.86
N PHE A 84 -5.08 4.44 -2.35
CA PHE A 84 -5.39 3.72 -1.12
C PHE A 84 -4.27 3.85 -0.10
N HIS A 85 -4.63 4.02 1.17
CA HIS A 85 -3.70 4.09 2.30
C HIS A 85 -4.05 3.05 3.36
N GLY A 86 -3.05 2.27 3.79
CA GLY A 86 -3.18 1.35 4.91
C GLY A 86 -2.75 2.01 6.23
N SER A 87 -3.63 2.04 7.21
CA SER A 87 -3.34 2.56 8.55
C SER A 87 -3.41 1.46 9.61
N ARG A 88 -2.40 1.37 10.49
CA ARG A 88 -2.31 0.34 11.53
C ARG A 88 -3.29 0.55 12.69
N ASN A 89 -3.64 1.80 12.99
CA ASN A 89 -4.44 2.17 14.17
C ASN A 89 -5.64 3.05 13.82
N GLY A 90 -6.05 3.08 12.55
CA GLY A 90 -7.04 4.03 12.06
C GLY A 90 -6.40 5.37 11.67
N LEU A 91 -7.18 6.23 11.05
CA LEU A 91 -6.74 7.52 10.52
C LEU A 91 -7.80 8.57 10.87
N THR A 92 -7.41 9.59 11.63
CA THR A 92 -8.26 10.74 11.98
C THR A 92 -7.84 12.00 11.24
N GLY A 93 -6.60 12.05 10.82
CA GLY A 93 -6.03 13.15 10.05
C GLY A 93 -4.77 12.72 9.29
N VAL A 94 -4.41 13.49 8.29
CA VAL A 94 -3.25 13.25 7.41
C VAL A 94 -2.33 14.46 7.44
N THR A 95 -1.02 14.20 7.55
CA THR A 95 0.05 15.21 7.45
C THR A 95 1.17 14.68 6.57
N VAL A 96 1.96 15.56 6.00
CA VAL A 96 3.16 15.18 5.23
C VAL A 96 4.30 14.66 6.11
N SER A 97 4.31 14.98 7.39
CA SER A 97 5.30 14.54 8.39
C SER A 97 4.84 13.32 9.20
N GLY A 98 3.78 12.63 8.78
CA GLY A 98 3.20 11.51 9.54
C GLY A 98 3.94 10.18 9.42
N SER A 99 4.83 10.02 8.44
CA SER A 99 5.65 8.83 8.28
C SER A 99 7.04 8.99 8.92
N ARG A 100 7.77 7.86 9.00
CA ARG A 100 9.15 7.87 9.48
C ARG A 100 10.09 8.48 8.44
N ALA A 101 11.15 9.15 8.87
CA ALA A 101 12.17 9.72 7.98
C ALA A 101 12.90 8.66 7.11
N ASN A 102 12.97 7.41 7.58
CA ASN A 102 13.60 6.30 6.86
C ASN A 102 12.62 5.46 6.01
N CYS A 103 11.56 6.05 5.51
CA CYS A 103 10.74 5.47 4.44
C CYS A 103 11.41 5.64 3.08
N ASP A 104 10.87 5.00 2.01
CA ASP A 104 11.47 4.93 0.66
C ASP A 104 11.89 6.28 0.06
N PHE A 105 11.16 7.33 0.38
CA PHE A 105 11.42 8.71 -0.06
C PHE A 105 11.37 9.70 1.13
N GLY A 106 11.73 9.24 2.34
CA GLY A 106 11.71 10.03 3.55
C GLY A 106 10.30 10.29 4.08
N GLU A 107 10.11 11.40 4.79
CA GLU A 107 8.79 11.79 5.29
C GLU A 107 7.82 12.09 4.15
N GLY A 108 6.56 11.70 4.33
CA GLY A 108 5.48 11.91 3.38
C GLY A 108 4.22 11.12 3.76
N PHE A 109 3.14 11.33 3.03
CA PHE A 109 1.96 10.48 3.15
C PHE A 109 1.93 9.50 1.97
N TYR A 110 2.01 8.20 2.28
CA TYR A 110 2.19 7.12 1.32
C TYR A 110 0.88 6.47 0.93
N LEU A 111 0.63 6.34 -0.37
CA LEU A 111 -0.56 5.70 -0.93
C LEU A 111 -0.16 4.71 -2.03
N GLY A 112 -0.99 3.71 -2.28
CA GLY A 112 -0.89 2.78 -3.40
C GLY A 112 -2.03 2.99 -4.40
N GLU A 113 -1.92 2.37 -5.58
CA GLU A 113 -2.94 2.42 -6.63
C GLU A 113 -4.10 1.47 -6.38
N THR A 114 -3.91 0.46 -5.52
CA THR A 114 -4.90 -0.58 -5.26
C THR A 114 -5.15 -0.79 -3.78
N TYR A 115 -6.35 -1.28 -3.47
CA TYR A 115 -6.70 -1.75 -2.13
C TYR A 115 -5.73 -2.83 -1.62
N GLY A 116 -5.38 -3.80 -2.49
CA GLY A 116 -4.47 -4.89 -2.14
C GLY A 116 -3.07 -4.42 -1.76
N GLN A 117 -2.54 -3.36 -2.39
CA GLN A 117 -1.27 -2.76 -2.00
C GLN A 117 -1.35 -2.16 -0.59
N ALA A 118 -2.40 -1.39 -0.29
CA ALA A 118 -2.60 -0.80 1.03
C ALA A 118 -2.82 -1.87 2.12
N LEU A 119 -3.56 -2.94 1.82
CA LEU A 119 -3.76 -4.10 2.69
C LEU A 119 -2.43 -4.77 3.03
N ALA A 120 -1.55 -4.98 2.04
CA ALA A 120 -0.25 -5.63 2.22
C ALA A 120 0.64 -4.95 3.27
N PHE A 121 0.56 -3.61 3.40
CA PHE A 121 1.31 -2.86 4.41
C PHE A 121 0.79 -3.02 5.84
N VAL A 122 -0.45 -3.45 6.03
CA VAL A 122 -1.10 -3.42 7.35
C VAL A 122 -1.75 -4.75 7.76
N CYS A 123 -1.72 -5.78 6.91
CA CYS A 123 -2.41 -7.06 7.15
C CYS A 123 -1.98 -7.77 8.44
N GLU A 124 -0.79 -7.50 8.97
CA GLU A 124 -0.31 -8.07 10.23
C GLU A 124 -0.97 -7.44 11.48
N ASN A 125 -1.58 -6.27 11.35
CA ASN A 125 -2.10 -5.52 12.48
C ASN A 125 -3.61 -5.72 12.63
N ARG A 126 -4.06 -6.09 13.85
CA ARG A 126 -5.48 -6.36 14.14
C ARG A 126 -6.38 -5.13 14.05
N LYS A 127 -5.86 -3.94 14.35
CA LYS A 127 -6.60 -2.68 14.37
C LYS A 127 -6.47 -1.89 13.08
N SER A 128 -5.92 -2.52 12.04
CA SER A 128 -5.69 -1.86 10.77
C SER A 128 -6.97 -1.62 9.98
N SER A 129 -6.91 -0.61 9.14
CA SER A 129 -7.95 -0.27 8.17
C SER A 129 -7.28 0.23 6.90
N VAL A 130 -7.96 0.08 5.77
CA VAL A 130 -7.59 0.75 4.53
C VAL A 130 -8.53 1.91 4.30
N TYR A 131 -8.03 2.96 3.67
CA TYR A 131 -8.78 4.16 3.31
C TYR A 131 -8.57 4.43 1.83
N SER A 132 -9.62 4.83 1.12
CA SER A 132 -9.52 5.34 -0.25
C SER A 132 -9.61 6.85 -0.27
N PHE A 133 -8.88 7.43 -1.23
CA PHE A 133 -8.81 8.87 -1.45
C PHE A 133 -8.96 9.16 -2.94
N ARG A 134 -9.72 10.20 -3.29
CA ARG A 134 -9.61 10.83 -4.60
C ARG A 134 -8.43 11.78 -4.58
N PHE A 135 -7.61 11.73 -5.61
CA PHE A 135 -6.44 12.58 -5.74
C PHE A 135 -6.46 13.36 -7.05
N ALA A 136 -6.15 14.65 -7.02
CA ALA A 136 -6.07 15.50 -8.19
C ALA A 136 -4.63 16.01 -8.37
N SER A 137 -3.90 15.46 -9.32
CA SER A 137 -2.49 15.77 -9.55
C SER A 137 -2.20 17.03 -10.37
N SER A 138 -3.23 17.65 -10.95
CA SER A 138 -3.06 18.83 -11.81
C SER A 138 -2.38 20.01 -11.10
N GLY A 139 -1.36 20.58 -11.74
CA GLY A 139 -0.60 21.72 -11.21
C GLY A 139 0.38 21.40 -10.08
N LEU A 140 0.64 20.12 -9.81
CA LEU A 140 1.66 19.65 -8.86
C LEU A 140 2.97 19.32 -9.57
N LYS A 141 4.08 19.52 -8.87
CA LYS A 141 5.40 19.06 -9.31
C LYS A 141 5.55 17.58 -8.98
N ILE A 142 5.59 16.74 -10.00
CA ILE A 142 5.66 15.29 -9.85
C ILE A 142 7.04 14.79 -10.26
N GLN A 143 7.73 14.10 -9.33
CA GLN A 143 8.90 13.30 -9.64
C GLN A 143 8.45 11.86 -9.88
N ARG A 144 8.77 11.32 -11.06
CA ARG A 144 8.50 9.92 -11.39
C ARG A 144 9.80 9.12 -11.46
N PHE A 145 9.73 7.90 -10.96
CA PHE A 145 10.76 6.89 -11.12
C PHE A 145 10.17 5.64 -11.76
N ASP A 146 10.90 5.09 -12.70
CA ASP A 146 10.71 3.72 -13.16
C ASP A 146 11.56 2.77 -12.30
N CYS A 147 11.45 1.46 -12.51
CA CYS A 147 12.35 0.47 -11.91
C CYS A 147 13.75 0.65 -12.53
N SER A 148 14.56 1.49 -11.93
CA SER A 148 15.83 1.98 -12.45
C SER A 148 16.89 2.12 -11.37
N LEU A 149 18.15 2.33 -11.77
CA LEU A 149 19.24 2.61 -10.84
C LEU A 149 18.96 3.88 -10.01
N GLU A 150 18.39 4.93 -10.61
CA GLU A 150 18.06 6.17 -9.89
C GLU A 150 17.02 5.92 -8.78
N TRP A 151 15.99 5.11 -9.06
CA TRP A 151 15.00 4.69 -8.07
C TRP A 151 15.64 3.91 -6.93
N MET A 152 16.49 2.93 -7.25
CA MET A 152 17.18 2.11 -6.26
C MET A 152 18.11 2.96 -5.38
N LEU A 153 18.88 3.89 -5.96
CA LEU A 153 19.73 4.82 -5.24
C LEU A 153 18.93 5.77 -4.34
N ALA A 154 17.78 6.27 -4.81
CA ALA A 154 16.90 7.11 -3.99
C ALA A 154 16.44 6.37 -2.73
N ILE A 155 15.92 5.15 -2.87
CA ILE A 155 15.45 4.34 -1.73
C ILE A 155 16.61 4.02 -0.78
N CYS A 156 17.76 3.59 -1.31
CA CYS A 156 18.94 3.31 -0.49
C CYS A 156 19.41 4.55 0.29
N TYR A 157 19.32 5.75 -0.31
CA TYR A 157 19.65 7.00 0.38
C TYR A 157 18.72 7.27 1.56
N TYR A 158 17.40 7.29 1.32
CA TYR A 158 16.43 7.62 2.38
C TYR A 158 16.37 6.56 3.48
N ARG A 159 16.59 5.30 3.14
CA ARG A 159 16.69 4.21 4.13
C ARG A 159 18.06 4.10 4.80
N GLY A 160 19.05 4.93 4.40
CA GLY A 160 20.35 5.08 5.07
C GLY A 160 21.37 4.00 4.76
N THR A 161 21.24 3.25 3.65
CA THR A 161 22.15 2.14 3.30
C THR A 161 23.31 2.54 2.38
N LEU A 162 23.32 3.76 1.82
CA LEU A 162 24.38 4.19 0.88
C LEU A 162 25.72 4.54 1.55
N GLY A 163 25.76 4.72 2.86
CA GLY A 163 27.00 5.07 3.57
C GLY A 163 27.76 6.22 2.91
N LYS A 164 29.05 6.00 2.57
CA LYS A 164 29.92 6.99 1.92
C LYS A 164 29.41 7.48 0.56
N TYR A 165 28.66 6.67 -0.16
CA TYR A 165 28.15 7.00 -1.49
C TYR A 165 26.97 7.98 -1.47
N GLY A 166 26.33 8.18 -0.32
CA GLY A 166 25.23 9.14 -0.16
C GLY A 166 25.58 10.59 -0.49
N GLN A 167 26.89 10.92 -0.53
CA GLN A 167 27.40 12.25 -0.85
C GLN A 167 27.81 12.41 -2.32
N SER A 168 27.71 11.38 -3.14
CA SER A 168 28.06 11.48 -4.57
C SER A 168 27.15 12.51 -5.30
N SER A 169 27.70 13.10 -6.37
CA SER A 169 26.97 14.11 -7.16
C SER A 169 25.67 13.54 -7.77
N ILE A 170 25.69 12.27 -8.17
CA ILE A 170 24.55 11.57 -8.72
C ILE A 170 23.43 11.45 -7.67
N VAL A 171 23.75 10.97 -6.47
CA VAL A 171 22.78 10.80 -5.38
C VAL A 171 22.21 12.15 -4.95
N ARG A 172 23.05 13.19 -4.77
CA ARG A 172 22.59 14.53 -4.42
C ARG A 172 21.61 15.11 -5.45
N LYS A 173 21.84 14.86 -6.74
CA LYS A 173 20.94 15.30 -7.80
C LYS A 173 19.57 14.61 -7.67
N ILE A 174 19.55 13.29 -7.46
CA ILE A 174 18.32 12.49 -7.28
C ILE A 174 17.54 13.01 -6.05
N VAL A 175 18.21 13.14 -4.92
CA VAL A 175 17.60 13.64 -3.67
C VAL A 175 17.01 15.03 -3.85
N SER A 176 17.76 15.95 -4.51
CA SER A 176 17.26 17.31 -4.80
C SER A 176 15.99 17.30 -5.69
N GLN A 177 15.83 16.34 -6.59
CA GLN A 177 14.62 16.20 -7.38
C GLN A 177 13.43 15.74 -6.52
N VAL A 178 13.64 14.78 -5.64
CA VAL A 178 12.62 14.29 -4.69
C VAL A 178 12.19 15.43 -3.76
N GLU A 179 13.13 16.18 -3.18
CA GLU A 179 12.82 17.23 -2.21
C GLU A 179 12.13 18.46 -2.80
N LYS A 180 12.32 18.72 -4.10
CA LYS A 180 11.64 19.81 -4.82
C LYS A 180 10.28 19.42 -5.38
N SER A 181 9.87 18.15 -5.25
CA SER A 181 8.60 17.65 -5.75
C SER A 181 7.47 17.81 -4.73
N ASP A 182 6.25 18.00 -5.24
CA ASP A 182 5.03 17.92 -4.43
C ASP A 182 4.62 16.46 -4.20
N VAL A 183 4.91 15.60 -5.19
CA VAL A 183 4.56 14.16 -5.19
C VAL A 183 5.68 13.36 -5.82
N VAL A 184 6.02 12.23 -5.21
CA VAL A 184 6.86 11.21 -5.83
C VAL A 184 5.96 10.04 -6.25
N ILE A 185 6.12 9.59 -7.49
CA ILE A 185 5.46 8.38 -8.02
C ILE A 185 6.54 7.39 -8.42
N ALA A 186 6.53 6.21 -7.83
CA ALA A 186 7.59 5.23 -8.02
C ALA A 186 7.08 3.79 -7.82
N PRO A 187 7.78 2.77 -8.32
CA PRO A 187 7.49 1.39 -7.94
C PRO A 187 7.55 1.20 -6.43
N ILE A 188 6.67 0.33 -5.91
CA ILE A 188 6.72 -0.06 -4.50
C ILE A 188 7.96 -0.91 -4.25
N ALA A 189 8.67 -0.64 -3.17
CA ALA A 189 9.74 -1.50 -2.66
C ALA A 189 9.32 -2.13 -1.33
N ASP A 190 8.97 -3.41 -1.35
CA ASP A 190 8.74 -4.16 -0.13
C ASP A 190 10.06 -4.53 0.59
N ASN A 191 9.96 -5.20 1.72
CA ASN A 191 11.15 -5.56 2.50
C ASN A 191 12.10 -6.48 1.75
N LYS A 192 11.61 -7.37 0.87
CA LYS A 192 12.44 -8.26 0.07
C LYS A 192 13.17 -7.51 -1.05
N MET A 193 12.47 -6.60 -1.70
CA MET A 193 13.09 -5.73 -2.71
C MET A 193 14.14 -4.83 -2.06
N PHE A 194 13.86 -4.29 -0.89
CA PHE A 194 14.84 -3.49 -0.15
C PHE A 194 16.07 -4.31 0.25
N TYR A 195 15.92 -5.58 0.61
CA TYR A 195 17.07 -6.46 0.86
C TYR A 195 17.99 -6.58 -0.38
N ILE A 196 17.41 -6.71 -1.59
CA ILE A 196 18.20 -6.72 -2.84
C ILE A 196 18.93 -5.38 -3.03
N MET A 197 18.25 -4.27 -2.79
CA MET A 197 18.84 -2.92 -2.87
C MET A 197 19.99 -2.75 -1.87
N SER A 198 19.84 -3.27 -0.64
CA SER A 198 20.90 -3.23 0.36
C SER A 198 22.14 -4.03 -0.08
N GLN A 199 21.97 -5.23 -0.64
CA GLN A 199 23.09 -6.00 -1.20
C GLN A 199 23.82 -5.25 -2.32
N PHE A 200 23.08 -4.51 -3.15
CA PHE A 200 23.72 -3.64 -4.15
C PHE A 200 24.48 -2.49 -3.48
N ALA A 201 23.88 -1.81 -2.51
CA ALA A 201 24.52 -0.71 -1.79
C ALA A 201 25.77 -1.14 -1.00
N GLU A 202 25.83 -2.38 -0.55
CA GLU A 202 26.96 -3.02 0.13
C GLU A 202 28.02 -3.58 -0.83
N GLY A 203 27.74 -3.56 -2.14
CA GLY A 203 28.67 -4.07 -3.18
C GLY A 203 28.68 -5.60 -3.31
N GLU A 204 27.68 -6.31 -2.75
CA GLU A 204 27.56 -7.77 -2.85
C GLU A 204 27.00 -8.24 -4.19
N ILE A 205 26.24 -7.38 -4.87
CA ILE A 205 25.71 -7.61 -6.22
C ILE A 205 25.88 -6.36 -7.07
N ASN A 206 26.00 -6.54 -8.38
CA ASN A 206 26.05 -5.44 -9.33
C ASN A 206 24.66 -4.90 -9.67
N ALA A 207 24.61 -3.74 -10.36
CA ALA A 207 23.38 -3.04 -10.70
C ALA A 207 22.45 -3.87 -11.59
N ASP A 208 23.00 -4.60 -12.58
CA ASP A 208 22.20 -5.36 -13.54
C ASP A 208 21.49 -6.54 -12.86
N ALA A 209 22.19 -7.28 -11.99
CA ALA A 209 21.61 -8.37 -11.23
C ALA A 209 20.51 -7.86 -10.26
N ALA A 210 20.75 -6.71 -9.60
CA ALA A 210 19.77 -6.08 -8.72
C ALA A 210 18.51 -5.67 -9.50
N LEU A 211 18.66 -4.88 -10.56
CA LEU A 211 17.56 -4.36 -11.37
C LEU A 211 16.76 -5.48 -12.04
N HIS A 212 17.43 -6.51 -12.58
CA HIS A 212 16.73 -7.67 -13.13
C HIS A 212 15.85 -8.36 -12.10
N SER A 213 16.38 -8.57 -10.88
CA SER A 213 15.62 -9.20 -9.78
C SER A 213 14.43 -8.34 -9.35
N LEU A 214 14.60 -7.02 -9.28
CA LEU A 214 13.57 -6.07 -8.86
C LEU A 214 12.46 -5.91 -9.92
N SER A 215 12.81 -5.85 -11.22
CA SER A 215 11.86 -5.68 -12.31
C SER A 215 10.87 -6.84 -12.46
N ALA A 216 11.24 -8.00 -11.96
CA ALA A 216 10.37 -9.18 -11.96
C ALA A 216 9.21 -9.09 -10.94
N SER A 217 9.25 -8.14 -10.01
CA SER A 217 8.23 -7.95 -8.97
C SER A 217 7.36 -6.75 -9.32
N LYS A 218 6.24 -7.00 -9.99
CA LYS A 218 5.27 -5.94 -10.36
C LYS A 218 4.33 -5.64 -9.19
N LEU A 219 4.80 -4.88 -8.20
CA LEU A 219 3.98 -4.47 -7.04
C LEU A 219 3.09 -3.24 -7.32
N GLY A 220 3.19 -2.64 -8.52
CA GLY A 220 2.52 -1.40 -8.88
C GLY A 220 3.24 -0.17 -8.32
N LEU A 221 2.57 0.98 -8.38
CA LEU A 221 3.17 2.26 -8.00
C LEU A 221 2.73 2.70 -6.61
N GLN A 222 3.63 3.38 -5.92
CA GLN A 222 3.34 4.18 -4.74
C GLN A 222 3.33 5.66 -5.10
N TYR A 223 2.47 6.40 -4.41
CA TYR A 223 2.36 7.85 -4.46
C TYR A 223 2.75 8.40 -3.10
N VAL A 224 3.78 9.22 -3.06
CA VAL A 224 4.28 9.83 -1.82
C VAL A 224 3.98 11.31 -1.87
N ILE A 225 3.05 11.77 -1.06
CA ILE A 225 2.69 13.17 -0.94
C ILE A 225 3.73 13.86 -0.07
N LYS A 226 4.42 14.86 -0.62
CA LYS A 226 5.57 15.54 -0.01
C LYS A 226 5.28 16.97 0.41
N SER A 227 4.22 17.61 -0.10
CA SER A 227 3.88 18.99 0.21
C SER A 227 2.44 19.14 0.73
N GLU A 228 2.19 20.17 1.55
CA GLU A 228 0.83 20.52 2.01
C GLU A 228 -0.07 20.85 0.80
N LYS A 229 0.48 21.47 -0.24
CA LYS A 229 -0.25 21.74 -1.48
C LYS A 229 -0.78 20.46 -2.14
N ALA A 230 0.01 19.40 -2.18
CA ALA A 230 -0.43 18.11 -2.71
C ALA A 230 -1.37 17.39 -1.74
N LEU A 231 -1.17 17.54 -0.44
CA LEU A 231 -2.03 16.98 0.58
C LEU A 231 -3.46 17.52 0.46
N GLU A 232 -3.65 18.82 0.23
CA GLU A 232 -4.95 19.47 0.02
C GLU A 232 -5.73 18.94 -1.21
N ARG A 233 -5.05 18.22 -2.10
CA ARG A 233 -5.67 17.56 -3.25
C ARG A 233 -6.21 16.16 -2.97
N LEU A 234 -5.99 15.65 -1.75
CA LEU A 234 -6.55 14.38 -1.30
C LEU A 234 -7.93 14.60 -0.67
N ILE A 235 -8.91 13.87 -1.16
CA ILE A 235 -10.28 13.89 -0.62
C ILE A 235 -10.59 12.47 -0.13
N PRO A 236 -10.77 12.26 1.19
CA PRO A 236 -11.15 10.95 1.71
C PRO A 236 -12.50 10.50 1.15
N ILE A 237 -12.63 9.22 0.78
CA ILE A 237 -13.85 8.65 0.23
C ILE A 237 -14.45 7.64 1.20
N GLU A 238 -13.69 6.58 1.52
CA GLU A 238 -14.21 5.43 2.25
C GLU A 238 -13.16 4.77 3.14
N LYS A 239 -13.65 4.05 4.16
CA LYS A 239 -12.88 3.23 5.08
C LYS A 239 -13.28 1.77 4.94
N TYR A 240 -12.30 0.87 4.83
CA TYR A 240 -12.47 -0.56 4.61
C TYR A 240 -12.15 -1.33 5.87
N TYR A 241 -13.01 -2.27 6.25
CA TYR A 241 -12.77 -3.19 7.35
C TYR A 241 -11.94 -4.39 6.86
N LEU A 242 -10.91 -4.76 7.61
CA LEU A 242 -10.01 -5.87 7.30
C LEU A 242 -10.28 -7.05 8.24
N CYS A 243 -11.09 -8.01 7.81
CA CYS A 243 -11.37 -9.19 8.60
C CYS A 243 -10.17 -10.14 8.68
N LEU A 244 -10.17 -11.04 9.66
CA LEU A 244 -9.05 -11.95 9.91
C LEU A 244 -8.73 -12.85 8.70
N PRO A 245 -9.71 -13.53 8.05
CA PRO A 245 -9.43 -14.38 6.90
C PRO A 245 -8.76 -13.64 5.75
N GLU A 246 -9.21 -12.41 5.44
CA GLU A 246 -8.64 -11.57 4.38
C GLU A 246 -7.19 -11.18 4.68
N ARG A 247 -6.90 -10.81 5.94
CA ARG A 247 -5.54 -10.49 6.38
C ARG A 247 -4.62 -11.70 6.34
N GLU A 248 -5.12 -12.89 6.68
CA GLU A 248 -4.36 -14.13 6.64
C GLU A 248 -4.03 -14.56 5.22
N ASP A 249 -4.96 -14.45 4.29
CA ASP A 249 -4.73 -14.72 2.88
C ASP A 249 -3.69 -13.75 2.29
N CYS A 250 -3.79 -12.46 2.63
CA CYS A 250 -2.79 -11.47 2.23
C CYS A 250 -1.39 -11.83 2.76
N ARG A 251 -1.25 -12.19 4.05
CA ARG A 251 0.03 -12.61 4.64
C ARG A 251 0.63 -13.82 3.93
N ARG A 252 -0.20 -14.82 3.61
CA ARG A 252 0.22 -16.02 2.89
C ARG A 252 0.80 -15.66 1.52
N SER A 253 0.08 -14.83 0.77
CA SER A 253 0.54 -14.35 -0.55
C SER A 253 1.84 -13.55 -0.47
N LEU A 254 2.07 -12.77 0.61
CA LEU A 254 3.33 -12.06 0.81
C LEU A 254 4.51 -13.01 1.04
N ILE A 255 4.31 -14.09 1.82
CA ILE A 255 5.33 -15.11 2.07
C ILE A 255 5.69 -15.84 0.76
N GLU A 256 4.69 -16.29 0.00
CA GLU A 256 4.88 -16.98 -1.28
C GLU A 256 5.67 -16.13 -2.27
N ARG A 257 5.31 -14.85 -2.40
CA ARG A 257 6.04 -13.87 -3.22
C ARG A 257 7.50 -13.71 -2.76
N GLY A 258 7.75 -13.72 -1.45
CA GLY A 258 9.10 -13.66 -0.91
C GLY A 258 9.99 -14.79 -1.42
N TYR A 259 9.50 -16.02 -1.49
CA TYR A 259 10.24 -17.17 -2.04
C TYR A 259 10.54 -17.03 -3.54
N GLU A 260 9.60 -16.50 -4.31
CA GLU A 260 9.81 -16.23 -5.73
C GLU A 260 10.94 -15.22 -5.98
N ILE A 261 10.97 -14.14 -5.20
CA ILE A 261 12.02 -13.10 -5.28
C ILE A 261 13.39 -13.71 -4.94
N ASP A 262 13.51 -14.52 -3.89
CA ASP A 262 14.77 -15.18 -3.51
C ASP A 262 15.29 -16.09 -4.63
N THR A 263 14.40 -16.80 -5.32
CA THR A 263 14.76 -17.64 -6.46
C THR A 263 15.28 -16.83 -7.64
N LYS A 264 14.59 -15.74 -7.98
CA LYS A 264 14.98 -14.83 -9.06
C LYS A 264 16.34 -14.19 -8.79
N LEU A 265 16.61 -13.76 -7.57
CA LEU A 265 17.90 -13.19 -7.18
C LEU A 265 19.05 -14.18 -7.37
N LYS A 266 18.87 -15.46 -7.00
CA LYS A 266 19.88 -16.50 -7.20
C LYS A 266 20.20 -16.72 -8.69
N LEU A 267 19.19 -16.67 -9.55
CA LEU A 267 19.37 -16.78 -10.99
C LEU A 267 20.09 -15.55 -11.58
N ALA A 268 19.64 -14.35 -11.20
CA ALA A 268 20.22 -13.10 -11.67
C ALA A 268 21.72 -12.96 -11.31
N LYS A 269 22.13 -13.36 -10.10
CA LYS A 269 23.55 -13.40 -9.69
C LYS A 269 24.42 -14.29 -10.58
N ARG A 270 23.86 -15.31 -11.21
CA ARG A 270 24.59 -16.20 -12.14
C ARG A 270 24.65 -15.64 -13.54
N GLU A 271 23.59 -14.99 -13.98
CA GLU A 271 23.42 -14.47 -15.35
C GLU A 271 24.16 -13.15 -15.56
N PHE A 272 24.05 -12.21 -14.62
CA PHE A 272 24.60 -10.86 -14.71
C PHE A 272 25.92 -10.72 -13.95
N ARG A 273 26.97 -11.43 -14.38
CA ARG A 273 28.27 -11.41 -13.69
C ARG A 273 29.15 -10.20 -14.00
N ASN A 274 28.94 -9.54 -15.13
CA ASN A 274 29.80 -8.47 -15.64
C ASN A 274 29.20 -7.07 -15.52
N GLY A 275 28.13 -6.89 -14.71
CA GLY A 275 27.53 -5.59 -14.44
C GLY A 275 28.38 -4.72 -13.51
N LEU A 276 28.14 -3.41 -13.51
CA LEU A 276 28.86 -2.45 -12.66
C LEU A 276 28.41 -2.53 -11.19
N TYR A 277 29.38 -2.51 -10.29
CA TYR A 277 29.16 -2.39 -8.85
C TYR A 277 29.01 -0.93 -8.42
N ILE A 278 28.43 -0.72 -7.25
CA ILE A 278 28.14 0.63 -6.73
C ILE A 278 29.39 1.52 -6.69
N GLU A 279 30.55 0.98 -6.34
CA GLU A 279 31.81 1.72 -6.28
C GLU A 279 32.33 2.18 -7.65
N GLU A 280 31.95 1.50 -8.72
CA GLU A 280 32.28 1.88 -10.09
C GLU A 280 31.34 2.96 -10.63
N ILE A 281 30.08 2.94 -10.17
CA ILE A 281 29.02 3.86 -10.59
C ILE A 281 29.13 5.21 -9.87
N LEU A 282 29.49 5.21 -8.59
CA LEU A 282 29.46 6.38 -7.70
C LEU A 282 30.85 6.88 -7.29
N LYS A 283 31.84 6.66 -8.15
CA LYS A 283 33.19 7.24 -8.00
C LYS A 283 33.18 8.76 -8.00
#